data_16b4f4b617404f08397ac421f42dc1ce
#
_entry.id   16b4f4b617404f08397ac421f42dc1ce
#
_cell.length_a   1.000
_cell.length_b   1.000
_cell.length_c   1.000
_cell.angle_alpha   90.00
_cell.angle_beta   90.00
_cell.angle_gamma   90.00
#
_symmetry.space_group_name_H-M   'P 1'
#
loop_
_entity.id
_entity.type
_entity.pdbx_description
1 polymer ?
#
loop_
_entity_poly.entity_id
_entity_poly.type
_entity_poly.pdbx_seq_one_letter_code
_entity_poly.pdbx_strand_id
1 'polypeptide(L)' 'MNVRCVYYMATRRKVDLANLIEATCDILVKAGVLADDNSRIVAAHDGSRVDYDKQNPRVEIWIEEIEDKNG' A
#
# COMPACT_ATOMS: atom_id res chain seq x y z
N MET A 1 -0.03 -9.65 -7.06
CA MET A 1 -0.58 -9.53 -5.70
C MET A 1 -1.26 -8.19 -5.50
N ASN A 2 -2.15 -8.11 -4.56
CA ASN A 2 -2.75 -6.85 -4.13
C ASN A 2 -1.98 -6.32 -2.92
N VAL A 3 -1.53 -5.07 -2.99
CA VAL A 3 -0.89 -4.40 -1.86
C VAL A 3 -1.84 -3.33 -1.36
N ARG A 4 -2.46 -3.59 -0.23
CA ARG A 4 -3.40 -2.66 0.41
C ARG A 4 -2.68 -1.89 1.51
N CYS A 5 -2.74 -0.57 1.43
CA CYS A 5 -2.12 0.31 2.40
C CYS A 5 -3.18 1.22 3.02
N VAL A 6 -3.29 1.20 4.33
CA VAL A 6 -4.17 2.11 5.06
C VAL A 6 -3.30 3.04 5.89
N TYR A 7 -3.40 4.34 5.57
CA TYR A 7 -2.60 5.37 6.22
C TYR A 7 -3.45 6.08 7.27
N TYR A 8 -3.11 5.86 8.54
CA TYR A 8 -3.77 6.53 9.65
C TYR A 8 -2.98 7.77 10.00
N MET A 9 -3.51 8.91 9.61
CA MET A 9 -2.83 10.21 9.75
C MET A 9 -3.20 10.88 11.07
N ALA A 10 -2.26 11.62 11.64
CA ALA A 10 -2.48 12.38 12.88
C ALA A 10 -3.34 13.62 12.64
N THR A 11 -3.39 14.14 11.41
CA THR A 11 -4.14 15.33 11.03
C THR A 11 -4.98 15.07 9.79
N ARG A 12 -6.00 15.90 9.58
CA ARG A 12 -6.87 15.81 8.39
C ARG A 12 -6.33 16.60 7.20
N ARG A 13 -5.01 16.77 7.14
CA ARG A 13 -4.35 17.43 6.03
C ARG A 13 -4.60 16.64 4.74
N LYS A 14 -4.78 17.33 3.62
CA LYS A 14 -4.88 16.70 2.31
C LYS A 14 -3.56 16.02 1.95
N VAL A 15 -3.63 14.78 1.54
CA VAL A 15 -2.49 14.01 1.06
C VAL A 15 -2.87 13.32 -0.24
N ASP A 16 -1.88 13.04 -1.08
CA ASP A 16 -2.08 12.31 -2.32
C ASP A 16 -1.86 10.82 -2.04
N LEU A 17 -2.95 10.05 -2.05
CA LEU A 17 -2.89 8.60 -1.78
C LEU A 17 -2.00 7.87 -2.78
N ALA A 18 -2.05 8.24 -4.05
CA ALA A 18 -1.22 7.59 -5.07
C ALA A 18 0.28 7.78 -4.78
N ASN A 19 0.68 8.97 -4.37
CA ASN A 19 2.07 9.23 -3.99
C ASN A 19 2.49 8.46 -2.73
N LEU A 20 1.59 8.33 -1.75
CA LEU A 20 1.86 7.54 -0.55
C LEU A 20 2.07 6.07 -0.89
N ILE A 21 1.23 5.50 -1.74
CA ILE A 21 1.33 4.10 -2.18
C ILE A 21 2.64 3.88 -2.94
N GLU A 22 2.98 4.78 -3.86
CA GLU A 22 4.21 4.69 -4.64
C GLU A 22 5.44 4.70 -3.74
N ALA A 23 5.50 5.61 -2.78
CA ALA A 23 6.60 5.67 -1.82
C ALA A 23 6.68 4.41 -0.96
N THR A 24 5.53 3.90 -0.52
CA THR A 24 5.46 2.68 0.28
C THR A 24 5.96 1.47 -0.51
N CYS A 25 5.54 1.30 -1.75
CA CYS A 25 6.01 0.21 -2.61
C CYS A 25 7.52 0.29 -2.85
N ASP A 26 8.06 1.48 -3.04
CA ASP A 26 9.50 1.68 -3.20
C ASP A 26 10.26 1.21 -1.94
N ILE A 27 9.78 1.52 -0.76
CA ILE A 27 10.34 1.07 0.49
C ILE A 27 10.29 -0.47 0.60
N LEU A 28 9.15 -1.06 0.24
CA LEU A 28 8.97 -2.52 0.28
C LEU A 28 9.94 -3.24 -0.67
N VAL A 29 10.18 -2.68 -1.84
CA VAL A 29 11.15 -3.22 -2.79
C VAL A 29 12.57 -3.13 -2.20
N LYS A 30 12.94 -1.98 -1.67
CA LYS A 30 14.26 -1.76 -1.06
C LYS A 30 14.50 -2.65 0.16
N ALA A 31 13.45 -2.94 0.91
CA ALA A 31 13.53 -3.82 2.08
C ALA A 31 13.52 -5.31 1.71
N GLY A 32 13.34 -5.65 0.44
CA GLY A 32 13.32 -7.04 -0.02
C GLY A 32 12.00 -7.75 0.22
N VAL A 33 10.95 -7.02 0.61
CA VAL A 33 9.59 -7.59 0.81
C VAL A 33 8.93 -7.88 -0.53
N LEU A 34 9.12 -6.99 -1.50
CA LEU A 34 8.65 -7.16 -2.87
C LEU A 34 9.87 -7.27 -3.80
N ALA A 35 9.78 -8.14 -4.81
CA ALA A 35 10.83 -8.25 -5.82
C ALA A 35 10.88 -6.99 -6.70
N ASP A 36 9.71 -6.43 -7.02
CA ASP A 36 9.56 -5.21 -7.81
C ASP A 36 8.14 -4.68 -7.59
N ASP A 37 7.87 -3.46 -8.03
CA ASP A 37 6.54 -2.85 -7.95
C ASP A 37 5.81 -2.81 -9.31
N ASN A 38 6.30 -3.53 -10.30
CA ASN A 38 5.64 -3.60 -11.61
C ASN A 38 4.33 -4.41 -11.54
N SER A 39 3.53 -4.36 -12.60
CA SER A 39 2.21 -4.97 -12.63
C SER A 39 2.19 -6.50 -12.55
N ARG A 40 3.32 -7.17 -12.72
CA ARG A 40 3.43 -8.61 -12.50
C ARG A 40 3.50 -8.96 -11.03
N ILE A 41 4.09 -8.10 -10.23
CA ILE A 41 4.27 -8.28 -8.78
C ILE A 41 3.12 -7.62 -8.03
N VAL A 42 2.84 -6.36 -8.34
CA VAL A 42 1.75 -5.61 -7.72
C VAL A 42 0.70 -5.29 -8.76
N ALA A 43 -0.32 -6.13 -8.85
CA ALA A 43 -1.39 -5.98 -9.84
C ALA A 43 -2.45 -4.97 -9.41
N ALA A 44 -2.59 -4.72 -8.11
CA ALA A 44 -3.65 -3.84 -7.60
C ALA A 44 -3.31 -3.28 -6.23
N HIS A 45 -4.02 -2.22 -5.85
CA HIS A 45 -3.97 -1.61 -4.51
C HIS A 45 -5.38 -1.48 -3.92
N ASP A 46 -6.22 -2.46 -4.19
CA ASP A 46 -7.62 -2.43 -3.76
C ASP A 46 -7.75 -2.36 -2.24
N GLY A 47 -8.61 -1.49 -1.78
CA GLY A 47 -8.85 -1.26 -0.36
C GLY A 47 -7.90 -0.27 0.29
N SER A 48 -6.95 0.28 -0.46
CA SER A 48 -6.06 1.33 0.05
C SER A 48 -6.82 2.62 0.30
N ARG A 49 -6.51 3.28 1.41
CA ARG A 49 -7.17 4.52 1.78
C ARG A 49 -6.34 5.33 2.77
N VAL A 50 -6.72 6.58 2.93
CA VAL A 50 -6.25 7.44 4.00
C VAL A 50 -7.35 7.54 5.05
N ASP A 51 -6.98 7.36 6.30
CA ASP A 51 -7.88 7.48 7.44
C ASP A 51 -7.23 8.41 8.47
N TYR A 52 -7.89 8.60 9.58
CA TYR A 52 -7.43 9.53 10.62
C TYR A 52 -7.41 8.82 11.97
N ASP A 53 -6.27 8.88 12.63
CA ASP A 53 -6.12 8.38 14.00
C ASP A 53 -5.08 9.25 14.72
N LYS A 54 -5.55 10.26 15.42
CA LYS A 54 -4.70 11.21 16.16
C LYS A 54 -3.88 10.54 17.26
N GLN A 55 -4.43 9.49 17.85
CA GLN A 55 -3.83 8.82 19.00
C GLN A 55 -2.70 7.87 18.59
N ASN A 56 -2.82 7.30 17.39
CA ASN A 56 -1.88 6.28 16.93
C ASN A 56 -1.69 6.37 15.40
N PRO A 57 -1.02 7.44 14.93
CA PRO A 57 -0.75 7.56 13.50
C PRO A 57 0.16 6.41 13.07
N ARG A 58 -0.21 5.76 11.96
CA ARG A 58 0.53 4.61 11.46
C ARG A 58 0.14 4.29 10.02
N VAL A 59 0.88 3.39 9.40
CA VAL A 59 0.46 2.74 8.17
C VAL A 59 0.31 1.25 8.42
N GLU A 60 -0.79 0.68 7.94
CA GLU A 60 -1.03 -0.76 7.95
C GLU A 60 -0.97 -1.26 6.52
N ILE A 61 -0.20 -2.30 6.29
CA ILE A 61 0.05 -2.83 4.96
C ILE A 61 -0.34 -4.31 4.94
N TRP A 62 -1.18 -4.67 3.97
CA TRP A 62 -1.56 -6.06 3.70
C TRP A 62 -1.11 -6.43 2.30
N ILE A 63 -0.39 -7.52 2.18
CA ILE A 63 0.03 -8.08 0.91
C ILE A 63 -0.77 -9.35 0.70
N GLU A 64 -1.64 -9.34 -0.33
CA GLU A 64 -2.58 -10.41 -0.59
C GLU A 64 -2.30 -11.01 -1.96
N GLU A 65 -2.22 -12.33 -2.06
CA GLU A 65 -2.11 -12.98 -3.35
C GLU A 65 -3.43 -12.86 -4.10
N ILE A 66 -3.32 -12.56 -5.39
CA ILE A 66 -4.48 -12.54 -6.28
C ILE A 66 -4.49 -13.89 -7.00
N GLU A 67 -5.57 -14.64 -6.82
CA GLU A 67 -5.73 -15.92 -7.49
C GLU A 67 -5.91 -15.70 -8.99
N ASP A 68 -5.03 -16.29 -9.79
CA ASP A 68 -5.13 -16.25 -11.23
C ASP A 68 -5.91 -17.48 -11.71
N LYS A 69 -7.17 -17.26 -12.08
CA LYS A 69 -8.07 -18.33 -12.53
C LYS A 69 -7.71 -18.89 -13.91
N ASN A 70 -6.86 -18.22 -14.65
CA ASN A 70 -6.46 -18.61 -15.99
C ASN A 70 -5.04 -19.17 -16.05
N GLY A 71 -4.36 -19.15 -14.93
CA GLY A 71 -2.98 -19.60 -14.85
C GLY A 71 -2.82 -21.06 -14.58
#